data_55b7edf57a6372ceb0ae42fbf9fe2afa
#
_entry.id   55b7edf57a6372ceb0ae42fbf9fe2afa
#
_cell.length_a   1.000
_cell.length_b   1.000
_cell.length_c   1.000
_cell.angle_alpha   90.00
_cell.angle_beta   90.00
_cell.angle_gamma   90.00
#
_symmetry.space_group_name_H-M   'P 1'
#
loop_
_entity.id
_entity.type
_entity.pdbx_description
1 polymer ?
#
loop_
_entity_poly.entity_id
_entity_poly.type
_entity_poly.pdbx_seq_one_letter_code
_entity_poly.pdbx_strand_id
1 'polypeptide(L)'
;MRFVGRLGTISSALLAGLLAGCGSKQPDRVAAAAVEQPAFTVAQTTPLIGDQKVIRLKRKLVDESKPQFVSVELLPGRGMNVFQITAHVPGLGVINLLESPTLDVARERMNGGENDFNGNESFQMGGAVLVPFANRLRGSPANWQGKQPGSELHANHGFILASGMTSVRTETDNSHAAAFAVLQAGDFSKRWPSKMELSISATLSDGSFGLRVTAKNVGEEEMPVGIGWHPYFTIPSGDRAQARIIVPARQRVLVADYVNVFPTGKIEPVAGTAYDVSVSSGLRLGKQHLDDTFAGLSKDDQGRLEIQLIDQAARYGLHIMGVSKDINAVQLYSPAGKAFIAVEPQFNYADPFSPVWNGRDTGMVHLKPGASVTYGVELRLFVP
;
A
#
# COMPACT_ATOMS: atom_id res chain seq x y z
N MET A 1 38.19 -37.45 47.50
CA MET A 1 38.09 -37.43 48.99
C MET A 1 36.62 -37.52 49.35
N ARG A 2 36.30 -38.65 50.02
CA ARG A 2 34.96 -38.96 50.56
C ARG A 2 34.69 -38.07 51.77
N PHE A 3 33.41 -37.64 52.01
CA PHE A 3 32.82 -37.85 53.32
C PHE A 3 31.28 -37.84 53.19
N VAL A 4 30.73 -38.86 53.82
CA VAL A 4 29.37 -39.33 54.02
C VAL A 4 28.90 -38.85 55.39
N GLY A 5 27.61 -38.66 55.61
CA GLY A 5 27.00 -38.47 56.95
C GLY A 5 25.50 -38.20 56.80
N ARG A 6 24.71 -39.11 56.86
CA ARG A 6 23.82 -39.91 57.71
C ARG A 6 22.80 -39.09 58.52
N LEU A 7 21.53 -39.31 58.14
CA LEU A 7 20.34 -39.70 58.93
C LEU A 7 20.10 -39.14 60.37
N GLY A 8 18.89 -38.67 60.57
CA GLY A 8 18.25 -38.53 61.85
C GLY A 8 16.72 -38.43 61.72
N THR A 9 16.05 -39.56 61.87
CA THR A 9 14.60 -39.72 62.06
C THR A 9 14.25 -39.45 63.52
N ILE A 10 13.17 -38.66 63.75
CA ILE A 10 12.47 -38.70 65.03
C ILE A 10 10.96 -38.68 64.71
N SER A 11 10.29 -39.79 65.11
CA SER A 11 8.85 -39.91 65.28
C SER A 11 8.42 -39.33 66.63
N SER A 12 7.26 -38.72 66.74
CA SER A 12 6.29 -38.92 67.84
C SER A 12 5.08 -38.00 67.78
N ALA A 13 4.01 -38.58 67.72
CA ALA A 13 2.83 -38.65 68.60
C ALA A 13 1.66 -37.69 68.29
N LEU A 14 0.54 -38.37 68.08
CA LEU A 14 -0.82 -37.85 68.04
C LEU A 14 -1.20 -36.97 69.24
N LEU A 15 -1.94 -35.89 68.95
CA LEU A 15 -2.92 -35.39 69.90
C LEU A 15 -4.17 -34.94 69.11
N ALA A 16 -5.28 -35.67 69.36
CA ALA A 16 -6.59 -35.34 68.81
C ALA A 16 -7.22 -34.20 69.66
N GLY A 17 -7.53 -33.08 69.02
CA GLY A 17 -8.30 -32.01 69.61
C GLY A 17 -9.50 -31.71 68.74
N LEU A 18 -10.71 -32.10 69.15
CA LEU A 18 -11.95 -31.65 68.58
C LEU A 18 -12.08 -30.14 68.84
N LEU A 19 -12.22 -29.32 67.82
CA LEU A 19 -12.82 -27.99 67.95
C LEU A 19 -13.83 -27.78 66.81
N ALA A 20 -15.01 -27.38 67.29
CA ALA A 20 -16.23 -27.18 66.56
C ALA A 20 -16.13 -26.17 65.42
N GLY A 21 -16.90 -26.43 64.38
CA GLY A 21 -16.95 -25.62 63.17
C GLY A 21 -17.46 -24.20 63.39
N CYS A 22 -16.73 -23.25 62.84
CA CYS A 22 -17.25 -21.98 62.31
C CYS A 22 -17.09 -22.00 60.81
N GLY A 23 -18.15 -22.21 60.07
CA GLY A 23 -18.17 -22.09 58.60
C GLY A 23 -17.92 -20.65 58.20
N SER A 24 -16.67 -20.35 57.81
CA SER A 24 -16.39 -19.12 57.08
C SER A 24 -16.77 -19.37 55.61
N LYS A 25 -17.90 -18.79 55.20
CA LYS A 25 -18.23 -18.63 53.77
C LYS A 25 -17.06 -17.89 53.10
N GLN A 26 -16.31 -18.58 52.27
CA GLN A 26 -15.36 -17.95 51.34
C GLN A 26 -16.15 -17.02 50.41
N PRO A 27 -15.79 -15.74 50.25
CA PRO A 27 -16.48 -14.88 49.30
C PRO A 27 -16.30 -15.47 47.90
N ASP A 28 -17.39 -15.64 47.18
CA ASP A 28 -17.40 -16.02 45.80
C ASP A 28 -16.43 -15.08 45.06
N ARG A 29 -15.37 -15.65 44.50
CA ARG A 29 -14.53 -14.96 43.52
C ARG A 29 -15.44 -14.64 42.33
N VAL A 30 -15.92 -13.41 42.25
CA VAL A 30 -16.49 -12.86 41.03
C VAL A 30 -15.38 -12.98 39.97
N ALA A 31 -15.57 -13.92 39.05
CA ALA A 31 -14.71 -14.04 37.90
C ALA A 31 -14.72 -12.67 37.22
N ALA A 32 -13.56 -12.01 37.17
CA ALA A 32 -13.42 -10.77 36.42
C ALA A 32 -13.85 -11.07 34.99
N ALA A 33 -14.90 -10.39 34.53
CA ALA A 33 -15.38 -10.51 33.18
C ALA A 33 -14.16 -10.24 32.27
N ALA A 34 -13.85 -11.17 31.39
CA ALA A 34 -12.76 -11.00 30.40
C ALA A 34 -13.10 -9.74 29.60
N VAL A 35 -12.26 -8.71 29.70
CA VAL A 35 -12.42 -7.49 28.92
C VAL A 35 -12.25 -7.91 27.47
N GLU A 36 -13.33 -7.88 26.72
CA GLU A 36 -13.31 -8.23 25.30
C GLU A 36 -12.38 -7.24 24.57
N GLN A 37 -11.34 -7.75 23.95
CA GLN A 37 -10.41 -6.91 23.22
C GLN A 37 -11.12 -6.29 21.99
N PRO A 38 -10.93 -4.99 21.73
CA PRO A 38 -11.58 -4.31 20.62
C PRO A 38 -11.25 -4.98 19.29
N ALA A 39 -12.23 -5.01 18.39
CA ALA A 39 -12.10 -5.63 17.08
C ALA A 39 -11.02 -4.95 16.23
N PHE A 40 -10.85 -3.64 16.39
CA PHE A 40 -9.86 -2.82 15.71
C PHE A 40 -9.00 -2.04 16.70
N THR A 41 -7.74 -1.84 16.38
CA THR A 41 -6.80 -1.05 17.18
C THR A 41 -5.85 -0.25 16.28
N VAL A 42 -5.31 0.85 16.84
CA VAL A 42 -4.26 1.64 16.22
C VAL A 42 -3.08 1.75 17.17
N ALA A 43 -1.88 1.61 16.66
CA ALA A 43 -0.64 1.84 17.38
C ALA A 43 0.30 2.75 16.58
N GLN A 44 1.06 3.58 17.28
CA GLN A 44 2.21 4.30 16.74
C GLN A 44 3.48 3.67 17.30
N THR A 45 4.36 3.22 16.43
CA THR A 45 5.51 2.40 16.82
C THR A 45 6.82 2.95 16.26
N THR A 46 7.93 2.49 16.84
CA THR A 46 9.29 2.65 16.32
C THR A 46 9.62 1.52 15.33
N PRO A 47 10.66 1.69 14.47
CA PRO A 47 11.55 2.84 14.40
C PRO A 47 10.85 4.10 13.85
N LEU A 48 11.48 5.27 13.99
CA LEU A 48 11.11 6.46 13.22
C LEU A 48 11.63 6.28 11.79
N ILE A 49 10.80 6.57 10.79
CA ILE A 49 11.17 6.56 9.37
C ILE A 49 10.74 7.91 8.78
N GLY A 50 11.68 8.68 8.22
CA GLY A 50 11.45 10.08 7.86
C GLY A 50 11.00 10.93 9.06
N ASP A 51 11.66 10.71 10.22
CA ASP A 51 11.45 11.40 11.50
C ASP A 51 10.05 11.24 12.11
N GLN A 52 9.22 10.34 11.60
CA GLN A 52 7.88 10.10 12.10
C GLN A 52 7.68 8.63 12.51
N LYS A 53 6.78 8.41 13.48
CA LYS A 53 6.41 7.07 13.94
C LYS A 53 5.65 6.32 12.86
N VAL A 54 5.91 5.03 12.76
CA VAL A 54 5.09 4.11 11.95
C VAL A 54 3.72 3.96 12.57
N ILE A 55 2.67 4.08 11.78
CA ILE A 55 1.30 3.82 12.20
C ILE A 55 0.95 2.39 11.82
N ARG A 56 0.41 1.63 12.77
CA ARG A 56 -0.10 0.29 12.54
C ARG A 56 -1.58 0.23 12.87
N LEU A 57 -2.39 0.05 11.83
CA LEU A 57 -3.80 -0.29 11.94
C LEU A 57 -3.89 -1.80 12.08
N LYS A 58 -4.71 -2.30 13.01
CA LYS A 58 -4.87 -3.75 13.25
C LYS A 58 -6.32 -4.12 13.37
N ARG A 59 -6.63 -5.31 12.93
CA ARG A 59 -7.89 -6.00 13.12
C ARG A 59 -7.65 -7.34 13.81
N LYS A 60 -8.52 -7.70 14.75
CA LYS A 60 -8.54 -9.03 15.35
C LYS A 60 -8.99 -10.04 14.27
N LEU A 61 -8.25 -11.14 14.14
CA LEU A 61 -8.67 -12.26 13.29
C LEU A 61 -9.90 -12.91 13.93
N VAL A 62 -10.98 -13.04 13.16
CA VAL A 62 -12.30 -13.50 13.67
C VAL A 62 -12.65 -14.87 13.14
N ASP A 63 -12.33 -15.18 11.89
CA ASP A 63 -12.74 -16.41 11.20
C ASP A 63 -11.60 -16.91 10.29
N GLU A 64 -10.88 -17.93 10.74
CA GLU A 64 -9.75 -18.51 9.98
C GLU A 64 -10.20 -19.29 8.74
N SER A 65 -11.49 -19.53 8.56
CA SER A 65 -12.01 -20.19 7.35
C SER A 65 -12.12 -19.25 6.15
N LYS A 66 -11.96 -17.93 6.36
CA LYS A 66 -12.10 -16.89 5.35
C LYS A 66 -10.86 -16.02 5.25
N PRO A 67 -10.54 -15.47 4.05
CA PRO A 67 -9.48 -14.49 3.94
C PRO A 67 -9.89 -13.18 4.61
N GLN A 68 -8.98 -12.58 5.39
CA GLN A 68 -9.22 -11.36 6.15
C GLN A 68 -7.96 -10.51 6.21
N PHE A 69 -8.10 -9.19 6.05
CA PHE A 69 -7.03 -8.26 6.38
C PHE A 69 -6.78 -8.27 7.89
N VAL A 70 -5.52 -8.23 8.29
CA VAL A 70 -5.10 -8.30 9.71
C VAL A 70 -4.44 -7.01 10.16
N SER A 71 -3.54 -6.45 9.35
CA SER A 71 -2.91 -5.19 9.69
C SER A 71 -2.46 -4.38 8.47
N VAL A 72 -2.27 -3.08 8.69
CA VAL A 72 -1.67 -2.16 7.71
C VAL A 72 -0.61 -1.33 8.43
N GLU A 73 0.56 -1.21 7.85
CA GLU A 73 1.64 -0.34 8.30
C GLU A 73 1.78 0.84 7.36
N LEU A 74 1.81 2.05 7.93
CA LEU A 74 1.87 3.31 7.19
C LEU A 74 3.11 4.08 7.62
N LEU A 75 3.78 4.74 6.67
CA LEU A 75 4.94 5.59 6.91
C LEU A 75 4.61 7.07 6.67
N PRO A 76 4.12 7.80 7.69
CA PRO A 76 3.78 9.21 7.55
C PRO A 76 5.00 10.07 7.19
N GLY A 77 6.20 9.71 7.62
CA GLY A 77 7.43 10.39 7.27
C GLY A 77 7.92 10.18 5.83
N ARG A 78 7.20 9.34 5.04
CA ARG A 78 7.57 8.96 3.67
C ARG A 78 6.35 9.02 2.74
N GLY A 79 5.71 10.20 2.68
CA GLY A 79 4.57 10.43 1.78
C GLY A 79 3.34 9.58 2.11
N MET A 80 3.18 9.13 3.36
CA MET A 80 2.12 8.21 3.77
C MET A 80 2.18 6.87 3.01
N ASN A 81 3.38 6.38 2.69
CA ASN A 81 3.57 5.07 2.06
C ASN A 81 2.82 3.98 2.84
N VAL A 82 1.99 3.20 2.15
CA VAL A 82 1.36 1.97 2.68
C VAL A 82 2.42 0.88 2.65
N PHE A 83 3.23 0.82 3.70
CA PHE A 83 4.46 0.02 3.72
C PHE A 83 4.21 -1.48 3.72
N GLN A 84 3.22 -1.94 4.47
CA GLN A 84 2.84 -3.35 4.51
C GLN A 84 1.35 -3.49 4.76
N ILE A 85 0.75 -4.48 4.13
CA ILE A 85 -0.58 -5.00 4.42
C ILE A 85 -0.41 -6.48 4.73
N THR A 86 -0.92 -6.94 5.88
CA THR A 86 -0.97 -8.37 6.18
C THR A 86 -2.39 -8.89 6.11
N ALA A 87 -2.54 -10.12 5.66
CA ALA A 87 -3.82 -10.79 5.60
C ALA A 87 -3.69 -12.25 6.05
N HIS A 88 -4.73 -12.77 6.67
CA HIS A 88 -4.92 -14.20 6.85
C HIS A 88 -5.54 -14.77 5.57
N VAL A 89 -4.93 -15.83 5.05
CA VAL A 89 -5.45 -16.61 3.91
C VAL A 89 -5.57 -18.06 4.34
N PRO A 90 -6.74 -18.68 4.21
CA PRO A 90 -6.95 -20.07 4.61
C PRO A 90 -5.93 -21.02 3.96
N GLY A 91 -5.26 -21.82 4.78
CA GLY A 91 -4.20 -22.73 4.33
C GLY A 91 -2.79 -22.13 4.26
N LEU A 92 -2.65 -20.80 4.28
CA LEU A 92 -1.36 -20.10 4.34
C LEU A 92 -1.08 -19.42 5.68
N GLY A 93 -2.13 -19.17 6.48
CA GLY A 93 -2.02 -18.35 7.69
C GLY A 93 -1.90 -16.86 7.39
N VAL A 94 -1.21 -16.11 8.25
CA VAL A 94 -1.00 -14.66 8.05
C VAL A 94 0.21 -14.45 7.12
N ILE A 95 -0.04 -13.77 6.01
CA ILE A 95 0.95 -13.46 4.96
C ILE A 95 1.09 -11.96 4.74
N ASN A 96 2.23 -11.55 4.19
CA ASN A 96 2.48 -10.21 3.68
C ASN A 96 1.90 -10.07 2.27
N LEU A 97 1.10 -9.05 2.03
CA LEU A 97 0.55 -8.77 0.71
C LEU A 97 1.42 -7.84 -0.12
N LEU A 98 2.28 -7.05 0.51
CA LEU A 98 3.20 -6.16 -0.19
C LEU A 98 4.65 -6.63 -0.02
N GLU A 99 5.44 -6.44 -1.07
CA GLU A 99 6.89 -6.64 -1.03
C GLU A 99 7.52 -5.48 -0.25
N SER A 100 7.98 -5.78 0.96
CA SER A 100 8.61 -4.82 1.86
C SER A 100 9.64 -5.51 2.72
N PRO A 101 10.80 -4.89 2.96
CA PRO A 101 11.74 -5.37 3.96
C PRO A 101 11.22 -5.16 5.38
N THR A 102 12.02 -5.47 6.39
CA THR A 102 11.71 -5.09 7.77
C THR A 102 11.77 -3.58 7.93
N LEU A 103 11.09 -3.04 8.95
CA LEU A 103 11.10 -1.59 9.25
C LEU A 103 12.51 -1.06 9.54
N ASP A 104 13.40 -1.87 10.15
CA ASP A 104 14.78 -1.47 10.38
C ASP A 104 15.57 -1.30 9.09
N VAL A 105 15.43 -2.24 8.16
CA VAL A 105 16.04 -2.13 6.81
C VAL A 105 15.44 -0.95 6.05
N ALA A 106 14.13 -0.73 6.14
CA ALA A 106 13.49 0.43 5.52
C ALA A 106 14.05 1.75 6.08
N ARG A 107 14.23 1.87 7.41
CA ARG A 107 14.84 3.04 8.03
C ARG A 107 16.26 3.29 7.52
N GLU A 108 17.06 2.23 7.38
CA GLU A 108 18.43 2.35 6.87
C GLU A 108 18.48 2.77 5.41
N ARG A 109 17.56 2.29 4.57
CA ARG A 109 17.51 2.62 3.15
C ARG A 109 16.87 3.98 2.89
N MET A 110 15.77 4.30 3.56
CA MET A 110 15.01 5.57 3.43
C MET A 110 15.66 6.69 4.26
N ASN A 111 16.93 6.98 4.05
CA ASN A 111 17.75 7.87 4.90
C ASN A 111 18.02 9.25 4.28
N GLY A 112 17.51 9.54 3.08
CA GLY A 112 17.75 10.78 2.35
C GLY A 112 19.14 10.89 1.73
N GLY A 113 19.95 9.82 1.77
CA GLY A 113 21.28 9.75 1.14
C GLY A 113 21.22 9.62 -0.38
N GLU A 114 22.37 9.34 -0.99
CA GLU A 114 22.51 9.28 -2.46
C GLU A 114 21.55 8.30 -3.11
N ASN A 115 21.38 7.10 -2.55
CA ASN A 115 20.48 6.07 -3.08
C ASN A 115 19.00 6.41 -2.84
N ASP A 116 18.69 7.25 -1.86
CA ASP A 116 17.34 7.70 -1.50
C ASP A 116 17.07 9.14 -1.95
N PHE A 117 17.76 9.59 -2.98
CA PHE A 117 17.57 10.93 -3.54
C PHE A 117 16.10 11.16 -3.95
N ASN A 118 15.49 12.25 -3.46
CA ASN A 118 14.07 12.55 -3.61
C ASN A 118 13.10 11.45 -3.14
N GLY A 119 13.54 10.56 -2.26
CA GLY A 119 12.72 9.46 -1.76
C GLY A 119 12.67 8.24 -2.68
N ASN A 120 13.68 8.06 -3.51
CA ASN A 120 13.75 6.96 -4.48
C ASN A 120 13.53 5.58 -3.83
N GLU A 121 14.03 5.36 -2.61
CA GLU A 121 13.81 4.12 -1.87
C GLU A 121 12.33 3.89 -1.48
N SER A 122 11.55 4.97 -1.30
CA SER A 122 10.15 4.86 -0.88
C SER A 122 9.25 4.22 -1.93
N PHE A 123 9.52 4.43 -3.22
CA PHE A 123 8.69 3.79 -4.25
C PHE A 123 9.15 2.37 -4.60
N GLN A 124 10.30 1.92 -4.10
CA GLN A 124 10.81 0.57 -4.36
C GLN A 124 10.29 -0.48 -3.37
N MET A 125 9.46 -0.11 -2.42
CA MET A 125 8.95 -1.02 -1.39
C MET A 125 7.58 -0.59 -0.87
N GLY A 126 6.74 -1.58 -0.59
CA GLY A 126 5.39 -1.35 -0.11
C GLY A 126 4.46 -0.80 -1.19
N GLY A 127 3.82 0.33 -0.89
CA GLY A 127 2.89 1.00 -1.79
C GLY A 127 2.97 2.52 -1.63
N ALA A 128 3.85 3.16 -2.40
CA ALA A 128 4.04 4.60 -2.37
C ALA A 128 2.85 5.36 -2.99
N VAL A 129 2.51 6.51 -2.41
CA VAL A 129 1.54 7.46 -2.98
C VAL A 129 2.28 8.39 -3.93
N LEU A 130 1.76 8.52 -5.14
CA LEU A 130 2.38 9.24 -6.24
C LEU A 130 1.64 10.54 -6.50
N VAL A 131 2.24 11.68 -6.21
CA VAL A 131 1.67 13.04 -6.36
C VAL A 131 2.80 14.03 -6.63
N PRO A 132 2.67 15.02 -7.51
CA PRO A 132 1.52 15.43 -8.30
C PRO A 132 1.43 14.78 -9.69
N PHE A 133 2.18 13.72 -9.93
CA PHE A 133 2.10 12.89 -11.11
C PHE A 133 2.53 11.46 -10.75
N ALA A 134 1.95 10.49 -11.46
CA ALA A 134 2.40 9.10 -11.43
C ALA A 134 3.40 8.86 -12.57
N ASN A 135 4.19 7.77 -12.45
CA ASN A 135 5.17 7.36 -13.43
C ASN A 135 6.28 8.42 -13.62
N ARG A 136 6.76 8.66 -14.83
CA ARG A 136 7.89 9.54 -15.14
C ARG A 136 7.45 10.86 -15.72
N LEU A 137 8.25 11.91 -15.48
CA LEU A 137 8.09 13.22 -16.08
C LEU A 137 9.43 13.71 -16.59
N ARG A 138 9.56 13.89 -17.91
CA ARG A 138 10.77 14.36 -18.57
C ARG A 138 10.76 15.88 -18.70
N GLY A 139 11.87 16.53 -18.36
CA GLY A 139 12.10 17.95 -18.60
C GLY A 139 11.16 18.88 -17.84
N SER A 140 11.01 20.10 -18.34
CA SER A 140 10.09 21.12 -17.83
C SER A 140 8.81 21.14 -18.64
N PRO A 141 7.63 21.16 -18.09
CA PRO A 141 6.99 22.44 -17.73
C PRO A 141 7.03 22.72 -16.24
N ALA A 142 7.42 21.82 -15.43
CA ALA A 142 7.30 21.93 -13.99
C ALA A 142 8.57 22.47 -13.29
N ASN A 143 9.52 23.04 -13.97
CA ASN A 143 10.77 23.57 -13.41
C ASN A 143 11.42 22.67 -12.33
N TRP A 144 11.13 21.36 -12.35
CA TRP A 144 11.71 20.43 -11.40
C TRP A 144 13.19 20.21 -11.70
N GLN A 145 14.00 20.13 -10.65
CA GLN A 145 15.43 19.91 -10.75
C GLN A 145 15.77 18.53 -10.17
N GLY A 146 15.10 17.50 -10.65
CA GLY A 146 15.43 16.14 -10.26
C GLY A 146 16.58 15.61 -11.12
N LYS A 147 17.75 15.38 -10.53
CA LYS A 147 18.80 14.54 -11.14
C LYS A 147 18.74 13.19 -10.43
N GLN A 148 18.56 12.14 -11.21
CA GLN A 148 18.89 10.81 -10.73
C GLN A 148 20.32 10.47 -11.18
N PRO A 149 21.19 9.97 -10.29
CA PRO A 149 22.53 9.58 -10.67
C PRO A 149 22.52 8.60 -11.85
N GLY A 150 23.24 8.95 -12.93
CA GLY A 150 23.41 8.09 -14.10
C GLY A 150 22.25 8.02 -15.08
N SER A 151 21.20 8.85 -14.95
CA SER A 151 20.05 8.88 -15.85
C SER A 151 19.83 10.25 -16.50
N GLU A 152 19.00 10.29 -17.56
CA GLU A 152 18.49 11.54 -18.10
C GLU A 152 17.74 12.35 -17.04
N LEU A 153 17.71 13.67 -17.19
CA LEU A 153 16.97 14.57 -16.31
C LEU A 153 15.47 14.25 -16.37
N HIS A 154 14.97 13.55 -15.37
CA HIS A 154 13.55 13.26 -15.20
C HIS A 154 13.20 13.11 -13.71
N ALA A 155 11.94 13.27 -13.38
CA ALA A 155 11.38 12.96 -12.06
C ALA A 155 10.57 11.65 -12.13
N ASN A 156 10.63 10.88 -11.05
CA ASN A 156 9.85 9.65 -10.90
C ASN A 156 8.82 9.81 -9.79
N HIS A 157 7.59 9.41 -10.08
CA HIS A 157 6.55 9.15 -9.10
C HIS A 157 6.21 10.32 -8.17
N GLY A 158 6.30 11.55 -8.71
CA GLY A 158 5.93 12.76 -8.00
C GLY A 158 7.00 13.29 -7.05
N PHE A 159 6.57 14.09 -6.04
CA PHE A 159 7.47 14.85 -5.19
C PHE A 159 7.24 14.62 -3.69
N ILE A 160 6.33 13.71 -3.30
CA ILE A 160 6.02 13.50 -1.88
C ILE A 160 6.73 12.29 -1.26
N LEU A 161 7.47 11.51 -2.03
CA LEU A 161 8.08 10.25 -1.60
C LEU A 161 8.98 10.38 -0.36
N ALA A 162 9.67 11.53 -0.20
CA ALA A 162 10.50 11.84 0.97
C ALA A 162 9.80 12.79 1.96
N SER A 163 8.52 13.14 1.73
CA SER A 163 7.85 14.16 2.54
C SER A 163 7.29 13.58 3.83
N GLY A 164 7.57 14.23 4.96
CA GLY A 164 6.88 13.98 6.22
C GLY A 164 5.52 14.69 6.24
N MET A 165 4.48 14.02 6.76
CA MET A 165 3.15 14.63 6.89
C MET A 165 3.16 15.78 7.90
N THR A 166 2.48 16.88 7.57
CA THR A 166 2.37 18.08 8.43
C THR A 166 1.56 17.78 9.69
N SER A 167 0.53 16.96 9.56
CA SER A 167 -0.25 16.46 10.69
C SER A 167 -0.78 15.06 10.43
N VAL A 168 -0.94 14.29 11.51
CA VAL A 168 -1.49 12.94 11.45
C VAL A 168 -2.43 12.74 12.64
N ARG A 169 -3.62 12.21 12.38
CA ARG A 169 -4.55 11.73 13.40
C ARG A 169 -4.97 10.30 13.08
N THR A 170 -5.38 9.58 14.11
CA THR A 170 -5.88 8.22 13.99
C THR A 170 -7.21 8.08 14.71
N GLU A 171 -8.04 7.17 14.24
CA GLU A 171 -9.29 6.83 14.90
C GLU A 171 -9.55 5.33 14.79
N THR A 172 -10.33 4.80 15.71
CA THR A 172 -10.76 3.41 15.72
C THR A 172 -12.07 3.26 16.44
N ASP A 173 -12.90 2.35 15.97
CA ASP A 173 -14.14 1.91 16.59
C ASP A 173 -14.36 0.39 16.38
N ASN A 174 -15.56 -0.11 16.54
CA ASN A 174 -15.87 -1.52 16.34
C ASN A 174 -15.97 -1.93 14.86
N SER A 175 -15.93 -0.98 13.91
CA SER A 175 -16.09 -1.21 12.48
C SER A 175 -14.81 -0.99 11.67
N HIS A 176 -13.88 -0.18 12.19
CA HIS A 176 -12.65 0.16 11.46
C HIS A 176 -11.53 0.70 12.34
N ALA A 177 -10.32 0.73 11.76
CA ALA A 177 -9.18 1.51 12.20
C ALA A 177 -8.71 2.38 11.04
N ALA A 178 -8.45 3.67 11.28
CA ALA A 178 -8.08 4.60 10.23
C ALA A 178 -6.95 5.55 10.66
N ALA A 179 -6.19 6.01 9.68
CA ALA A 179 -5.23 7.10 9.79
C ALA A 179 -5.54 8.17 8.75
N PHE A 180 -5.46 9.44 9.17
CA PHE A 180 -5.68 10.62 8.33
C PHE A 180 -4.46 11.52 8.45
N ALA A 181 -3.92 11.92 7.33
CA ALA A 181 -2.75 12.77 7.26
C ALA A 181 -3.00 13.97 6.36
N VAL A 182 -2.38 15.09 6.69
CA VAL A 182 -2.36 16.30 5.86
C VAL A 182 -0.91 16.65 5.56
N LEU A 183 -0.64 17.02 4.32
CA LEU A 183 0.63 17.56 3.87
C LEU A 183 0.39 18.93 3.24
N GLN A 184 0.99 19.98 3.81
CA GLN A 184 1.09 21.28 3.20
C GLN A 184 2.25 21.27 2.20
N ALA A 185 2.01 20.73 1.00
CA ALA A 185 3.05 20.47 0.03
C ALA A 185 3.60 21.75 -0.63
N GLY A 186 2.86 22.83 -0.57
CA GLY A 186 3.21 24.07 -1.28
C GLY A 186 3.33 23.86 -2.79
N ASP A 187 4.24 24.58 -3.42
CA ASP A 187 4.57 24.45 -4.84
C ASP A 187 5.78 23.53 -5.09
N PHE A 188 6.08 22.65 -4.12
CA PHE A 188 7.24 21.75 -4.16
C PHE A 188 8.57 22.49 -4.43
N SER A 189 8.78 23.62 -3.77
CA SER A 189 9.95 24.49 -3.97
C SER A 189 10.06 25.02 -5.41
N LYS A 190 8.98 25.54 -5.95
CA LYS A 190 8.83 26.06 -7.33
C LYS A 190 8.98 25.01 -8.43
N ARG A 191 8.78 23.75 -8.10
CA ARG A 191 8.78 22.67 -9.08
C ARG A 191 7.40 22.38 -9.66
N TRP A 192 6.34 23.03 -9.13
CA TRP A 192 4.96 22.88 -9.60
C TRP A 192 4.29 24.24 -9.73
N PRO A 193 3.34 24.43 -10.68
CA PRO A 193 2.85 25.78 -11.02
C PRO A 193 2.00 26.44 -9.93
N SER A 194 1.47 25.68 -8.97
CA SER A 194 0.66 26.25 -7.89
C SER A 194 0.85 25.50 -6.59
N LYS A 195 0.34 26.04 -5.48
CA LYS A 195 0.45 25.46 -4.15
C LYS A 195 -0.59 24.38 -3.92
N MET A 196 -0.18 23.27 -3.33
CA MET A 196 -1.00 22.09 -3.07
C MET A 196 -1.10 21.78 -1.58
N GLU A 197 -2.31 21.47 -1.13
CA GLU A 197 -2.57 20.74 0.11
C GLU A 197 -3.03 19.33 -0.24
N LEU A 198 -2.50 18.33 0.47
CA LEU A 198 -2.92 16.94 0.34
C LEU A 198 -3.58 16.46 1.63
N SER A 199 -4.70 15.77 1.49
CA SER A 199 -5.31 14.97 2.56
C SER A 199 -5.26 13.51 2.16
N ILE A 200 -4.65 12.65 3.00
CA ILE A 200 -4.48 11.22 2.73
C ILE A 200 -5.16 10.45 3.86
N SER A 201 -6.00 9.47 3.52
CA SER A 201 -6.57 8.56 4.51
C SER A 201 -6.36 7.10 4.11
N ALA A 202 -6.04 6.28 5.11
CA ALA A 202 -5.95 4.84 5.00
C ALA A 202 -6.88 4.22 6.04
N THR A 203 -7.77 3.33 5.61
CA THR A 203 -8.81 2.72 6.47
C THR A 203 -8.79 1.21 6.32
N LEU A 204 -8.64 0.52 7.44
CA LEU A 204 -8.79 -0.91 7.56
C LEU A 204 -10.16 -1.19 8.17
N SER A 205 -11.05 -1.85 7.43
CA SER A 205 -12.40 -2.19 7.86
C SER A 205 -12.67 -3.69 7.74
N ASP A 206 -13.89 -4.10 8.09
CA ASP A 206 -14.31 -5.49 7.91
C ASP A 206 -14.40 -5.82 6.41
N GLY A 207 -13.49 -6.68 5.94
CA GLY A 207 -13.47 -7.14 4.54
C GLY A 207 -12.74 -6.25 3.55
N SER A 208 -12.28 -5.03 3.92
CA SER A 208 -11.57 -4.17 2.97
C SER A 208 -10.46 -3.31 3.59
N PHE A 209 -9.53 -2.91 2.72
CA PHE A 209 -8.59 -1.82 2.97
C PHE A 209 -8.83 -0.73 1.92
N GLY A 210 -8.96 0.52 2.36
CA GLY A 210 -9.17 1.68 1.49
C GLY A 210 -8.07 2.74 1.65
N LEU A 211 -7.61 3.27 0.51
CA LEU A 211 -6.70 4.43 0.43
C LEU A 211 -7.39 5.54 -0.35
N ARG A 212 -7.41 6.77 0.21
CA ARG A 212 -7.89 7.96 -0.48
C ARG A 212 -6.87 9.07 -0.39
N VAL A 213 -6.69 9.80 -1.49
CA VAL A 213 -5.79 10.94 -1.60
C VAL A 213 -6.56 12.08 -2.25
N THR A 214 -6.73 13.18 -1.52
CA THR A 214 -7.36 14.39 -2.05
C THR A 214 -6.29 15.46 -2.22
N ALA A 215 -6.14 15.96 -3.45
CA ALA A 215 -5.30 17.10 -3.76
C ALA A 215 -6.19 18.34 -3.93
N LYS A 216 -5.84 19.44 -3.24
CA LYS A 216 -6.51 20.73 -3.32
C LYS A 216 -5.52 21.79 -3.80
N ASN A 217 -5.93 22.58 -4.78
CA ASN A 217 -5.18 23.76 -5.19
C ASN A 217 -5.45 24.90 -4.19
N VAL A 218 -4.43 25.23 -3.38
CA VAL A 218 -4.48 26.33 -2.39
C VAL A 218 -3.67 27.55 -2.84
N GLY A 219 -3.17 27.54 -4.08
CA GLY A 219 -2.51 28.69 -4.69
C GLY A 219 -3.43 29.47 -5.61
N GLU A 220 -2.83 30.31 -6.44
CA GLU A 220 -3.55 31.29 -7.28
C GLU A 220 -3.61 30.89 -8.76
N GLU A 221 -2.73 29.96 -9.20
CA GLU A 221 -2.65 29.51 -10.57
C GLU A 221 -3.38 28.17 -10.77
N GLU A 222 -3.81 27.90 -12.01
CA GLU A 222 -4.31 26.58 -12.38
C GLU A 222 -3.19 25.54 -12.25
N MET A 223 -3.53 24.35 -11.76
CA MET A 223 -2.57 23.33 -11.41
C MET A 223 -2.94 21.97 -12.03
N PRO A 224 -2.07 21.35 -12.85
CA PRO A 224 -2.26 19.97 -13.28
C PRO A 224 -1.97 19.01 -12.11
N VAL A 225 -2.76 17.95 -11.97
CA VAL A 225 -2.61 16.93 -10.93
C VAL A 225 -2.79 15.54 -11.50
N GLY A 226 -1.77 14.71 -11.31
CA GLY A 226 -1.84 13.27 -11.46
C GLY A 226 -1.68 12.61 -10.08
N ILE A 227 -2.43 11.55 -9.83
CA ILE A 227 -2.34 10.77 -8.60
C ILE A 227 -2.29 9.29 -8.95
N GLY A 228 -1.47 8.53 -8.25
CA GLY A 228 -1.39 7.08 -8.33
C GLY A 228 -1.02 6.46 -7.00
N TRP A 229 -1.09 5.15 -6.95
CA TRP A 229 -0.59 4.33 -5.85
C TRP A 229 0.20 3.17 -6.43
N HIS A 230 1.41 2.92 -5.90
CA HIS A 230 2.41 1.99 -6.45
C HIS A 230 2.65 0.79 -5.51
N PRO A 231 1.66 -0.08 -5.30
CA PRO A 231 1.82 -1.25 -4.44
C PRO A 231 2.51 -2.40 -5.17
N TYR A 232 3.51 -2.99 -4.54
CA TYR A 232 4.13 -4.23 -5.01
C TYR A 232 3.43 -5.43 -4.38
N PHE A 233 2.40 -5.94 -5.00
CA PHE A 233 1.68 -7.12 -4.49
C PHE A 233 2.53 -8.39 -4.65
N THR A 234 2.69 -9.13 -3.56
CA THR A 234 3.35 -10.43 -3.57
C THR A 234 2.52 -11.48 -4.32
N ILE A 235 3.20 -12.49 -4.85
CA ILE A 235 2.60 -13.72 -5.34
C ILE A 235 2.85 -14.77 -4.26
N PRO A 236 1.85 -15.07 -3.38
CA PRO A 236 2.08 -15.85 -2.15
C PRO A 236 2.62 -17.26 -2.38
N SER A 237 2.29 -17.91 -3.50
CA SER A 237 2.84 -19.21 -3.86
C SER A 237 4.29 -19.14 -4.36
N GLY A 238 4.78 -17.97 -4.77
CA GLY A 238 6.03 -17.81 -5.49
C GLY A 238 5.98 -18.29 -6.96
N ASP A 239 4.89 -18.95 -7.38
CA ASP A 239 4.75 -19.52 -8.72
C ASP A 239 4.02 -18.55 -9.68
N ARG A 240 4.80 -17.79 -10.42
CA ARG A 240 4.28 -16.86 -11.45
C ARG A 240 3.47 -17.55 -12.55
N ALA A 241 3.71 -18.84 -12.82
CA ALA A 241 2.96 -19.56 -13.83
C ALA A 241 1.49 -19.82 -13.41
N GLN A 242 1.22 -19.80 -12.12
CA GLN A 242 -0.11 -19.91 -11.52
C GLN A 242 -0.73 -18.55 -11.17
N ALA A 243 0.07 -17.47 -11.26
CA ALA A 243 -0.39 -16.12 -11.01
C ALA A 243 -0.93 -15.46 -12.31
N ARG A 244 -2.05 -14.74 -12.17
CA ARG A 244 -2.75 -14.07 -13.27
C ARG A 244 -3.20 -12.68 -12.85
N ILE A 245 -3.23 -11.77 -13.84
CA ILE A 245 -3.77 -10.42 -13.67
C ILE A 245 -4.89 -10.20 -14.69
N ILE A 246 -5.99 -9.60 -14.26
CA ILE A 246 -7.10 -9.16 -15.11
C ILE A 246 -7.23 -7.66 -14.94
N VAL A 247 -7.10 -6.92 -16.04
CA VAL A 247 -7.34 -5.47 -16.10
C VAL A 247 -8.32 -5.21 -17.22
N PRO A 248 -9.45 -4.55 -17.01
CA PRO A 248 -10.42 -4.26 -18.06
C PRO A 248 -9.93 -3.11 -18.97
N ALA A 249 -8.76 -3.31 -19.58
CA ALA A 249 -8.11 -2.35 -20.47
C ALA A 249 -8.15 -2.85 -21.92
N ARG A 250 -8.41 -1.95 -22.85
CA ARG A 250 -8.46 -2.29 -24.29
C ARG A 250 -7.17 -1.93 -25.03
N GLN A 251 -6.31 -1.16 -24.41
CA GLN A 251 -5.15 -0.55 -25.06
C GLN A 251 -3.90 -0.63 -24.17
N ARG A 252 -2.74 -0.64 -24.82
CA ARG A 252 -1.43 -0.52 -24.19
C ARG A 252 -0.67 0.66 -24.78
N VAL A 253 -0.06 1.47 -23.93
CA VAL A 253 0.86 2.53 -24.33
C VAL A 253 2.23 1.91 -24.67
N LEU A 254 2.78 2.22 -25.82
CA LEU A 254 4.10 1.73 -26.21
C LEU A 254 5.21 2.61 -25.64
N VAL A 255 6.21 1.95 -25.05
CA VAL A 255 7.43 2.59 -24.57
C VAL A 255 8.56 2.46 -25.58
N ALA A 256 9.51 3.39 -25.53
CA ALA A 256 10.69 3.36 -26.42
C ALA A 256 11.64 2.21 -26.06
N ASP A 257 11.81 1.97 -24.76
CA ASP A 257 12.62 0.91 -24.18
C ASP A 257 12.15 0.61 -22.75
N TYR A 258 12.62 -0.51 -22.18
CA TYR A 258 12.33 -0.90 -20.80
C TYR A 258 13.41 -0.44 -19.80
N VAL A 259 14.32 0.45 -20.17
CA VAL A 259 15.28 1.08 -19.25
C VAL A 259 14.70 2.38 -18.70
N ASN A 260 14.27 3.25 -19.62
CA ASN A 260 13.71 4.57 -19.27
C ASN A 260 12.19 4.59 -19.25
N VAL A 261 11.53 3.67 -19.93
CA VAL A 261 10.06 3.49 -19.98
C VAL A 261 9.31 4.75 -20.43
N PHE A 262 9.95 5.58 -21.29
CA PHE A 262 9.29 6.76 -21.85
C PHE A 262 8.35 6.37 -22.99
N PRO A 263 7.15 6.99 -23.03
CA PRO A 263 6.17 6.68 -24.06
C PRO A 263 6.63 7.16 -25.45
N THR A 264 6.21 6.41 -26.47
CA THR A 264 6.41 6.77 -27.88
C THR A 264 5.28 7.64 -28.44
N GLY A 265 4.21 7.86 -27.67
CA GLY A 265 2.94 8.44 -28.14
C GLY A 265 2.03 7.46 -28.89
N LYS A 266 2.51 6.24 -29.16
CA LYS A 266 1.71 5.19 -29.80
C LYS A 266 0.94 4.39 -28.76
N ILE A 267 -0.30 4.04 -29.11
CA ILE A 267 -1.18 3.19 -28.30
C ILE A 267 -1.70 2.10 -29.21
N GLU A 268 -1.62 0.84 -28.74
CA GLU A 268 -2.05 -0.33 -29.51
C GLU A 268 -3.16 -1.11 -28.76
N PRO A 269 -4.05 -1.80 -29.47
CA PRO A 269 -5.02 -2.69 -28.84
C PRO A 269 -4.30 -3.87 -28.17
N VAL A 270 -4.84 -4.35 -27.04
CA VAL A 270 -4.32 -5.54 -26.32
C VAL A 270 -4.91 -6.85 -26.82
N ALA A 271 -6.12 -6.81 -27.37
CA ALA A 271 -6.88 -8.00 -27.75
C ALA A 271 -6.09 -8.90 -28.71
N GLY A 272 -5.97 -10.18 -28.35
CA GLY A 272 -5.26 -11.19 -29.14
C GLY A 272 -3.72 -11.08 -29.13
N THR A 273 -3.17 -10.22 -28.29
CA THR A 273 -1.71 -10.08 -28.13
C THR A 273 -1.20 -10.80 -26.89
N ALA A 274 0.12 -10.89 -26.73
CA ALA A 274 0.76 -11.37 -25.49
C ALA A 274 0.53 -10.44 -24.27
N TYR A 275 -0.11 -9.30 -24.46
CA TYR A 275 -0.45 -8.30 -23.43
C TYR A 275 -1.94 -8.19 -23.19
N ASP A 276 -2.73 -9.18 -23.60
CA ASP A 276 -4.19 -9.15 -23.42
C ASP A 276 -4.56 -9.41 -21.95
N VAL A 277 -4.57 -8.34 -21.16
CA VAL A 277 -4.97 -8.33 -19.74
C VAL A 277 -6.48 -8.32 -19.56
N SER A 278 -7.26 -8.16 -20.64
CA SER A 278 -8.72 -7.99 -20.58
C SER A 278 -9.50 -9.31 -20.62
N VAL A 279 -8.83 -10.40 -20.96
CA VAL A 279 -9.49 -11.72 -21.04
C VAL A 279 -9.93 -12.20 -19.65
N SER A 280 -11.11 -12.79 -19.57
CA SER A 280 -11.67 -13.30 -18.29
C SER A 280 -10.82 -14.38 -17.63
N SER A 281 -10.02 -15.12 -18.41
CA SER A 281 -9.04 -16.07 -17.87
C SER A 281 -7.83 -15.41 -17.23
N GLY A 282 -7.63 -14.12 -17.45
CA GLY A 282 -6.47 -13.34 -17.00
C GLY A 282 -5.19 -13.58 -17.79
N LEU A 283 -4.33 -12.58 -17.86
CA LEU A 283 -2.97 -12.71 -18.37
C LEU A 283 -2.11 -13.45 -17.34
N ARG A 284 -1.52 -14.60 -17.71
CA ARG A 284 -0.58 -15.34 -16.87
C ARG A 284 0.76 -14.60 -16.83
N LEU A 285 1.31 -14.40 -15.63
CA LEU A 285 2.59 -13.70 -15.47
C LEU A 285 3.77 -14.53 -15.99
N GLY A 286 3.85 -15.80 -15.64
CA GLY A 286 4.85 -16.73 -16.14
C GLY A 286 6.28 -16.15 -16.20
N LYS A 287 6.90 -16.21 -17.37
CA LYS A 287 8.22 -15.64 -17.66
C LYS A 287 8.17 -14.22 -18.23
N GLN A 288 6.98 -13.66 -18.40
CA GLN A 288 6.82 -12.35 -19.01
C GLN A 288 7.38 -11.25 -18.10
N HIS A 289 8.10 -10.32 -18.71
CA HIS A 289 8.45 -9.03 -18.10
C HIS A 289 7.36 -8.03 -18.47
N LEU A 290 6.84 -7.31 -17.48
CA LEU A 290 5.90 -6.21 -17.67
C LEU A 290 6.51 -4.95 -17.09
N ASP A 291 6.46 -3.85 -17.80
CA ASP A 291 6.62 -2.47 -17.36
C ASP A 291 5.80 -1.59 -18.32
N ASP A 292 4.48 -1.79 -18.29
CA ASP A 292 3.58 -1.32 -19.33
C ASP A 292 2.39 -0.57 -18.76
N THR A 293 2.02 0.54 -19.40
CA THR A 293 0.81 1.29 -19.09
C THR A 293 -0.36 0.78 -19.93
N PHE A 294 -1.42 0.37 -19.26
CA PHE A 294 -2.69 -0.07 -19.87
C PHE A 294 -3.73 1.03 -19.80
N ALA A 295 -4.44 1.25 -20.89
CA ALA A 295 -5.37 2.36 -21.11
C ALA A 295 -6.68 1.90 -21.76
N GLY A 296 -7.61 2.85 -22.00
CA GLY A 296 -8.93 2.50 -22.55
C GLY A 296 -9.71 1.63 -21.58
N LEU A 297 -9.69 2.00 -20.30
CA LEU A 297 -10.27 1.24 -19.20
C LEU A 297 -11.79 1.19 -19.31
N SER A 298 -12.35 -0.02 -19.17
CA SER A 298 -13.79 -0.20 -18.99
C SER A 298 -14.12 -0.09 -17.50
N LYS A 299 -15.09 0.73 -17.17
CA LYS A 299 -15.56 0.99 -15.81
C LYS A 299 -17.03 0.62 -15.70
N ASP A 300 -17.49 0.34 -14.50
CA ASP A 300 -18.92 0.15 -14.22
C ASP A 300 -19.72 1.46 -14.31
N ASP A 301 -21.04 1.37 -14.16
CA ASP A 301 -21.96 2.51 -14.23
C ASP A 301 -21.70 3.58 -13.15
N GLN A 302 -20.92 3.24 -12.10
CA GLN A 302 -20.50 4.17 -11.06
C GLN A 302 -19.10 4.76 -11.32
N GLY A 303 -18.49 4.43 -12.46
CA GLY A 303 -17.15 4.87 -12.84
C GLY A 303 -16.04 4.13 -12.11
N ARG A 304 -16.32 2.98 -11.48
CA ARG A 304 -15.32 2.17 -10.75
C ARG A 304 -14.62 1.22 -11.70
N LEU A 305 -13.34 1.04 -11.45
CA LEU A 305 -12.47 0.09 -12.15
C LEU A 305 -12.26 -1.14 -11.27
N GLU A 306 -12.47 -2.34 -11.79
CA GLU A 306 -12.16 -3.58 -11.07
C GLU A 306 -10.98 -4.30 -11.73
N ILE A 307 -9.91 -4.51 -10.95
CA ILE A 307 -8.73 -5.28 -11.33
C ILE A 307 -8.67 -6.51 -10.42
N GLN A 308 -8.24 -7.67 -10.95
CA GLN A 308 -8.11 -8.89 -10.17
C GLN A 308 -6.69 -9.44 -10.29
N LEU A 309 -6.02 -9.63 -9.15
CA LEU A 309 -4.82 -10.44 -9.04
C LEU A 309 -5.20 -11.80 -8.45
N ILE A 310 -4.81 -12.88 -9.13
CA ILE A 310 -5.18 -14.25 -8.76
C ILE A 310 -3.92 -15.10 -8.70
N ASP A 311 -3.69 -15.75 -7.57
CA ASP A 311 -2.69 -16.80 -7.39
C ASP A 311 -3.40 -18.13 -7.13
N GLN A 312 -3.54 -18.93 -8.17
CA GLN A 312 -4.30 -20.18 -8.13
C GLN A 312 -3.67 -21.22 -7.19
N ALA A 313 -2.34 -21.27 -7.15
CA ALA A 313 -1.62 -22.24 -6.29
C ALA A 313 -1.79 -21.92 -4.81
N ALA A 314 -1.86 -20.63 -4.47
CA ALA A 314 -2.10 -20.15 -3.12
C ALA A 314 -3.58 -20.08 -2.74
N ARG A 315 -4.51 -20.34 -3.67
CA ARG A 315 -5.95 -20.09 -3.50
C ARG A 315 -6.23 -18.68 -3.00
N TYR A 316 -5.49 -17.72 -3.53
CA TYR A 316 -5.52 -16.30 -3.16
C TYR A 316 -6.01 -15.45 -4.32
N GLY A 317 -6.92 -14.55 -4.02
CA GLY A 317 -7.42 -13.56 -4.94
C GLY A 317 -7.52 -12.18 -4.27
N LEU A 318 -7.21 -11.14 -5.04
CA LEU A 318 -7.30 -9.75 -4.62
C LEU A 318 -8.04 -8.94 -5.68
N HIS A 319 -9.17 -8.34 -5.30
CA HIS A 319 -9.79 -7.26 -6.05
C HIS A 319 -9.09 -5.94 -5.70
N ILE A 320 -8.68 -5.21 -6.72
CA ILE A 320 -8.11 -3.87 -6.63
C ILE A 320 -9.10 -2.94 -7.31
N MET A 321 -9.91 -2.26 -6.50
CA MET A 321 -11.02 -1.42 -6.98
C MET A 321 -10.57 0.03 -7.07
N GLY A 322 -10.40 0.56 -8.28
CA GLY A 322 -10.28 2.00 -8.49
C GLY A 322 -11.64 2.67 -8.34
N VAL A 323 -11.82 3.49 -7.29
CA VAL A 323 -13.14 4.11 -6.98
C VAL A 323 -13.23 5.56 -7.43
N SER A 324 -12.22 6.08 -8.12
CA SER A 324 -12.23 7.43 -8.72
C SER A 324 -12.45 7.36 -10.22
N LYS A 325 -13.36 8.18 -10.72
CA LYS A 325 -13.65 8.27 -12.15
C LYS A 325 -12.46 8.73 -13.00
N ASP A 326 -11.53 9.48 -12.39
CA ASP A 326 -10.38 10.10 -13.05
C ASP A 326 -9.18 9.12 -13.19
N ILE A 327 -9.27 7.88 -12.65
CA ILE A 327 -8.30 6.83 -12.96
C ILE A 327 -8.39 6.51 -14.46
N ASN A 328 -7.34 6.79 -15.21
CA ASN A 328 -7.30 6.71 -16.68
C ASN A 328 -6.31 5.66 -17.19
N ALA A 329 -5.42 5.18 -16.32
CA ALA A 329 -4.43 4.17 -16.65
C ALA A 329 -4.21 3.18 -15.50
N VAL A 330 -3.67 2.02 -15.85
CA VAL A 330 -3.10 1.05 -14.91
C VAL A 330 -1.68 0.74 -15.38
N GLN A 331 -0.68 1.08 -14.57
CA GLN A 331 0.68 0.62 -14.80
C GLN A 331 0.83 -0.77 -14.20
N LEU A 332 1.43 -1.69 -14.93
CA LEU A 332 1.84 -2.99 -14.45
C LEU A 332 3.36 -3.11 -14.53
N TYR A 333 3.99 -3.38 -13.39
CA TYR A 333 5.41 -3.71 -13.34
C TYR A 333 5.61 -5.07 -12.70
N SER A 334 6.16 -6.03 -13.45
CA SER A 334 6.41 -7.39 -12.97
C SER A 334 7.65 -7.97 -13.66
N PRO A 335 8.85 -7.78 -13.08
CA PRO A 335 10.08 -8.28 -13.68
C PRO A 335 10.12 -9.80 -13.69
N ALA A 336 10.64 -10.37 -14.76
CA ALA A 336 10.79 -11.80 -14.90
C ALA A 336 11.56 -12.41 -13.71
N GLY A 337 11.06 -13.53 -13.18
CA GLY A 337 11.71 -14.23 -12.06
C GLY A 337 11.50 -13.65 -10.66
N LYS A 338 10.73 -12.55 -10.52
CA LYS A 338 10.35 -12.00 -9.22
C LYS A 338 8.92 -12.39 -8.84
N ALA A 339 8.71 -12.78 -7.60
CA ALA A 339 7.41 -13.22 -7.09
C ALA A 339 6.53 -12.05 -6.62
N PHE A 340 6.46 -10.98 -7.41
CA PHE A 340 5.59 -9.84 -7.17
C PHE A 340 5.12 -9.19 -8.49
N ILE A 341 4.11 -8.36 -8.37
CA ILE A 341 3.63 -7.45 -9.40
C ILE A 341 3.22 -6.12 -8.79
N ALA A 342 3.72 -4.99 -9.29
CA ALA A 342 3.11 -3.69 -9.02
C ALA A 342 1.87 -3.53 -9.91
N VAL A 343 0.76 -3.13 -9.31
CA VAL A 343 -0.49 -2.84 -9.99
C VAL A 343 -0.94 -1.46 -9.57
N GLU A 344 -0.82 -0.51 -10.48
CA GLU A 344 -0.88 0.91 -10.18
C GLU A 344 -2.05 1.59 -10.91
N PRO A 345 -3.26 1.59 -10.37
CA PRO A 345 -4.29 2.50 -10.86
C PRO A 345 -3.81 3.95 -10.71
N GLN A 346 -3.84 4.72 -11.78
CA GLN A 346 -3.34 6.10 -11.79
C GLN A 346 -4.14 7.00 -12.71
N PHE A 347 -4.08 8.32 -12.48
CA PHE A 347 -4.76 9.30 -13.32
C PHE A 347 -4.07 9.44 -14.66
N ASN A 348 -2.78 9.71 -14.66
CA ASN A 348 -2.04 10.09 -15.86
C ASN A 348 -1.20 8.96 -16.47
N TYR A 349 -0.97 9.07 -17.77
CA TYR A 349 0.06 8.29 -18.48
C TYR A 349 1.47 8.81 -18.10
N ALA A 350 2.49 7.99 -18.38
CA ALA A 350 3.87 8.43 -18.24
C ALA A 350 4.15 9.66 -19.11
N ASP A 351 5.00 10.55 -18.63
CA ASP A 351 5.46 11.78 -19.32
C ASP A 351 4.31 12.60 -19.94
N PRO A 352 3.30 12.98 -19.09
CA PRO A 352 2.00 13.45 -19.57
C PRO A 352 2.05 14.76 -20.37
N PHE A 353 3.13 15.53 -20.25
CA PHE A 353 3.31 16.80 -20.96
C PHE A 353 4.20 16.67 -22.21
N SER A 354 4.61 15.47 -22.54
CA SER A 354 5.50 15.22 -23.68
C SER A 354 4.83 15.56 -25.02
N PRO A 355 5.54 16.19 -25.96
CA PRO A 355 5.05 16.43 -27.31
C PRO A 355 4.65 15.16 -28.07
N VAL A 356 5.17 13.99 -27.68
CA VAL A 356 4.83 12.70 -28.31
C VAL A 356 3.33 12.38 -28.25
N TRP A 357 2.62 12.97 -27.27
CA TRP A 357 1.18 12.80 -27.12
C TRP A 357 0.34 13.58 -28.14
N ASN A 358 0.95 14.55 -28.84
CA ASN A 358 0.30 15.33 -29.87
C ASN A 358 -1.10 15.88 -29.48
N GLY A 359 -1.19 16.47 -28.28
CA GLY A 359 -2.43 17.01 -27.75
C GLY A 359 -3.45 16.00 -27.21
N ARG A 360 -3.09 14.72 -27.15
CA ARG A 360 -3.93 13.69 -26.52
C ARG A 360 -4.07 13.98 -25.02
N ASP A 361 -5.28 13.80 -24.52
CA ASP A 361 -5.53 13.76 -23.07
C ASP A 361 -4.74 12.60 -22.45
N THR A 362 -3.87 12.95 -21.52
CA THR A 362 -3.00 12.01 -20.78
C THR A 362 -3.51 11.72 -19.38
N GLY A 363 -4.68 12.24 -19.01
CA GLY A 363 -5.34 12.01 -17.71
C GLY A 363 -4.87 12.92 -16.59
N MET A 364 -4.13 14.00 -16.87
CA MET A 364 -3.87 15.03 -15.86
C MET A 364 -5.14 15.81 -15.59
N VAL A 365 -5.50 15.92 -14.30
CA VAL A 365 -6.65 16.73 -13.86
C VAL A 365 -6.21 18.15 -13.61
N HIS A 366 -6.86 19.13 -14.25
CA HIS A 366 -6.53 20.54 -14.09
C HIS A 366 -7.39 21.19 -13.01
N LEU A 367 -6.77 21.63 -11.92
CA LEU A 367 -7.45 22.25 -10.77
C LEU A 367 -7.30 23.77 -10.80
N LYS A 368 -8.42 24.46 -10.94
CA LYS A 368 -8.49 25.92 -10.69
C LYS A 368 -8.21 26.22 -9.22
N PRO A 369 -7.82 27.46 -8.86
CA PRO A 369 -7.69 27.88 -7.47
C PRO A 369 -8.92 27.49 -6.62
N GLY A 370 -8.69 26.89 -5.46
CA GLY A 370 -9.71 26.38 -4.54
C GLY A 370 -10.35 25.04 -4.90
N ALA A 371 -10.14 24.52 -6.13
CA ALA A 371 -10.67 23.22 -6.55
C ALA A 371 -9.88 22.06 -5.97
N SER A 372 -10.52 20.87 -5.93
CA SER A 372 -9.89 19.62 -5.47
C SER A 372 -10.31 18.43 -6.33
N VAL A 373 -9.47 17.40 -6.30
CA VAL A 373 -9.73 16.07 -6.89
C VAL A 373 -9.39 14.99 -5.88
N THR A 374 -10.15 13.90 -5.88
CA THR A 374 -9.91 12.75 -4.98
C THR A 374 -9.61 11.50 -5.79
N TYR A 375 -8.49 10.90 -5.48
CA TYR A 375 -8.11 9.54 -5.89
C TYR A 375 -8.55 8.54 -4.81
N GLY A 376 -8.98 7.34 -5.21
CA GLY A 376 -9.32 6.29 -4.25
C GLY A 376 -9.13 4.91 -4.83
N VAL A 377 -8.62 4.00 -3.98
CA VAL A 377 -8.50 2.56 -4.24
C VAL A 377 -9.01 1.81 -3.02
N GLU A 378 -9.69 0.70 -3.27
CA GLU A 378 -10.15 -0.23 -2.24
C GLU A 378 -9.70 -1.65 -2.60
N LEU A 379 -9.17 -2.38 -1.62
CA LEU A 379 -8.77 -3.77 -1.74
C LEU A 379 -9.80 -4.67 -1.07
N ARG A 380 -10.11 -5.81 -1.70
CA ARG A 380 -10.92 -6.90 -1.13
C ARG A 380 -10.29 -8.24 -1.44
N LEU A 381 -10.27 -9.12 -0.45
CA LEU A 381 -9.76 -10.49 -0.60
C LEU A 381 -10.88 -11.42 -1.05
N PHE A 382 -10.53 -12.42 -1.87
CA PHE A 382 -11.45 -13.51 -2.23
C PHE A 382 -10.68 -14.83 -2.39
N VAL A 383 -11.42 -15.93 -2.44
CA VAL A 383 -10.89 -17.26 -2.80
C VAL A 383 -11.31 -17.53 -4.23
N PRO A 384 -10.35 -17.69 -5.16
CA PRO A 384 -10.65 -17.95 -6.57
C PRO A 384 -11.13 -19.38 -6.84
#